data_702822d05303ed500ddebd702ac8e9d1
#
_entry.id   702822d05303ed500ddebd702ac8e9d1
#
_cell.length_a   1.000
_cell.length_b   1.000
_cell.length_c   1.000
_cell.angle_alpha   90.00
_cell.angle_beta   90.00
_cell.angle_gamma   90.00
#
_symmetry.space_group_name_H-M   'P 1'
#
loop_
_entity.id
_entity.type
_entity.pdbx_description
1 polymer ?
#
loop_
_entity_poly.entity_id
_entity_poly.type
_entity_poly.pdbx_seq_one_letter_code
_entity_poly.pdbx_strand_id
1 'polypeptide(L)'
;VVKDFSRLGRNFVETGQYLEQVFPLFGVRFIAINDNYDSLNSQSRDGMLVPIKSMINEMYSKDLSQKIQSCFRSKEARGEIYTPVPFGYKKDQKNHLILDEEVSDVVMQIFFWKKSGMKEYEIAKKLSAQGIPTPFTRRCQLGYMRNTSRVKAPAWQPAFVTKVLENPVYTLSLIHISEPTRH
;
A
#
# COMPACT_ATOMS: atom_id res chain seq x y z
N VAL A 1 15.86 6.54 42.67
CA VAL A 1 14.51 6.26 43.19
C VAL A 1 13.63 7.45 42.87
N VAL A 2 12.42 7.18 42.31
CA VAL A 2 11.43 8.21 42.00
C VAL A 2 10.09 7.86 42.62
N LYS A 3 9.18 8.84 42.68
CA LYS A 3 7.83 8.61 43.20
C LYS A 3 6.99 7.76 42.23
N ASP A 4 7.00 8.09 40.93
CA ASP A 4 6.28 7.45 39.85
C ASP A 4 7.02 7.66 38.53
N PHE A 5 6.62 6.95 37.45
CA PHE A 5 7.23 7.03 36.12
C PHE A 5 7.11 8.41 35.48
N SER A 6 6.10 9.20 35.84
CA SER A 6 5.90 10.55 35.30
C SER A 6 7.07 11.49 35.63
N ARG A 7 7.85 11.17 36.66
CA ARG A 7 9.05 11.89 37.07
C ARG A 7 10.28 11.58 36.21
N LEU A 8 10.29 10.46 35.51
CA LEU A 8 11.37 10.11 34.61
C LEU A 8 11.24 10.83 33.27
N GLY A 9 10.03 11.02 32.80
CA GLY A 9 9.76 11.72 31.54
C GLY A 9 8.28 11.74 31.18
N ARG A 10 7.90 12.67 30.30
CA ARG A 10 6.54 12.75 29.74
C ARG A 10 6.40 11.92 28.45
N ASN A 11 7.52 11.49 27.88
CA ASN A 11 7.57 10.70 26.66
C ASN A 11 7.81 9.23 27.01
N PHE A 12 6.80 8.39 26.81
CA PHE A 12 6.88 6.96 27.10
C PHE A 12 7.96 6.24 26.30
N VAL A 13 8.26 6.70 25.06
CA VAL A 13 9.31 6.11 24.24
C VAL A 13 10.69 6.33 24.85
N GLU A 14 10.99 7.57 25.26
CA GLU A 14 12.24 7.91 25.93
C GLU A 14 12.35 7.19 27.28
N THR A 15 11.26 7.17 28.06
CA THR A 15 11.20 6.45 29.33
C THR A 15 11.51 4.97 29.14
N GLY A 16 10.94 4.33 28.12
CA GLY A 16 11.21 2.93 27.78
C GLY A 16 12.67 2.69 27.40
N GLN A 17 13.28 3.58 26.60
CA GLN A 17 14.69 3.49 26.23
C GLN A 17 15.61 3.62 27.45
N TYR A 18 15.32 4.54 28.37
CA TYR A 18 16.08 4.67 29.62
C TYR A 18 16.03 3.39 30.43
N LEU A 19 14.85 2.80 30.61
CA LEU A 19 14.66 1.61 31.42
C LEU A 19 15.26 0.35 30.81
N GLU A 20 15.22 0.22 29.48
CA GLU A 20 15.67 -1.00 28.80
C GLU A 20 17.12 -0.98 28.35
N GLN A 21 17.63 0.18 27.98
CA GLN A 21 18.96 0.30 27.40
C GLN A 21 19.93 1.09 28.28
N VAL A 22 19.54 2.31 28.64
CA VAL A 22 20.47 3.24 29.30
C VAL A 22 20.79 2.81 30.73
N PHE A 23 19.79 2.57 31.57
CA PHE A 23 20.02 2.21 32.97
C PHE A 23 20.71 0.84 33.12
N PRO A 24 20.34 -0.22 32.38
CA PRO A 24 21.10 -1.47 32.42
C PRO A 24 22.53 -1.33 31.95
N LEU A 25 22.78 -0.51 30.89
CA LEU A 25 24.14 -0.28 30.37
C LEU A 25 25.05 0.36 31.43
N PHE A 26 24.52 1.33 32.22
CA PHE A 26 25.26 1.98 33.27
C PHE A 26 25.14 1.31 34.65
N GLY A 27 24.51 0.15 34.77
CA GLY A 27 24.31 -0.55 36.03
C GLY A 27 23.42 0.20 37.01
N VAL A 28 22.56 1.09 36.53
CA VAL A 28 21.70 1.95 37.40
C VAL A 28 20.43 1.19 37.76
N ARG A 29 20.22 0.96 39.06
CA ARG A 29 18.95 0.46 39.60
C ARG A 29 17.90 1.55 39.63
N PHE A 30 16.77 1.34 38.98
CA PHE A 30 15.64 2.27 38.98
C PHE A 30 14.47 1.71 39.79
N ILE A 31 13.93 2.54 40.70
CA ILE A 31 12.80 2.19 41.57
C ILE A 31 11.74 3.28 41.46
N ALA A 32 10.50 2.94 41.12
CA ALA A 32 9.31 3.79 41.17
C ALA A 32 8.36 3.28 42.27
N ILE A 33 8.21 4.07 43.34
CA ILE A 33 7.56 3.61 44.58
C ILE A 33 6.06 3.39 44.34
N ASN A 34 5.35 4.39 43.79
CA ASN A 34 3.91 4.32 43.59
C ASN A 34 3.50 3.26 42.53
N ASP A 35 4.38 3.02 41.56
CA ASP A 35 4.15 2.05 40.49
C ASP A 35 4.63 0.65 40.85
N ASN A 36 5.12 0.46 42.07
CA ASN A 36 5.67 -0.78 42.60
C ASN A 36 6.68 -1.46 41.64
N TYR A 37 7.53 -0.63 41.03
CA TYR A 37 8.51 -1.06 40.05
C TYR A 37 9.92 -1.02 40.59
N ASP A 38 10.67 -2.10 40.40
CA ASP A 38 12.09 -2.24 40.71
C ASP A 38 12.82 -2.94 39.56
N SER A 39 13.80 -2.28 38.98
CA SER A 39 14.53 -2.83 37.83
C SER A 39 15.36 -4.08 38.12
N LEU A 40 15.64 -4.39 39.41
CA LEU A 40 16.30 -5.65 39.81
C LEU A 40 15.32 -6.80 40.00
N ASN A 41 14.04 -6.52 40.26
CA ASN A 41 13.02 -7.55 40.42
C ASN A 41 12.44 -7.97 39.05
N SER A 42 12.74 -9.19 38.62
CA SER A 42 12.29 -9.72 37.31
C SER A 42 10.77 -9.74 37.17
N GLN A 43 10.03 -10.07 38.23
CA GLN A 43 8.56 -10.07 38.19
C GLN A 43 7.97 -8.67 38.02
N SER A 44 8.52 -7.66 38.71
CA SER A 44 8.08 -6.27 38.55
C SER A 44 8.47 -5.72 37.18
N ARG A 45 9.61 -6.14 36.65
CA ARG A 45 10.13 -5.73 35.33
C ARG A 45 9.28 -6.30 34.20
N ASP A 46 8.98 -7.59 34.21
CA ASP A 46 8.23 -8.24 33.16
C ASP A 46 6.74 -7.85 33.18
N GLY A 47 6.15 -7.69 34.37
CA GLY A 47 4.75 -7.28 34.52
C GLY A 47 4.43 -5.88 34.01
N MET A 48 5.40 -4.95 34.01
CA MET A 48 5.20 -3.56 33.60
C MET A 48 5.82 -3.20 32.26
N LEU A 49 6.94 -3.82 31.92
CA LEU A 49 7.62 -3.57 30.64
C LEU A 49 6.83 -4.12 29.45
N VAL A 50 6.16 -5.26 29.61
CA VAL A 50 5.36 -5.85 28.51
C VAL A 50 4.21 -4.95 28.08
N PRO A 51 3.36 -4.39 28.97
CA PRO A 51 2.33 -3.41 28.59
C PRO A 51 2.93 -2.12 27.97
N ILE A 52 4.02 -1.63 28.54
CA ILE A 52 4.70 -0.43 28.01
C ILE A 52 5.25 -0.68 26.60
N LYS A 53 5.91 -1.81 26.35
CA LYS A 53 6.38 -2.20 25.02
C LYS A 53 5.24 -2.31 24.02
N SER A 54 4.15 -2.93 24.43
CA SER A 54 2.95 -3.08 23.57
C SER A 54 2.37 -1.72 23.22
N MET A 55 2.27 -0.82 24.18
CA MET A 55 1.77 0.55 23.98
C MET A 55 2.69 1.36 23.04
N ILE A 56 4.00 1.27 23.23
CA ILE A 56 5.00 1.94 22.36
C ILE A 56 4.89 1.40 20.92
N ASN A 57 4.79 0.09 20.75
CA ASN A 57 4.65 -0.54 19.43
C ASN A 57 3.34 -0.11 18.75
N GLU A 58 2.25 -0.01 19.49
CA GLU A 58 0.97 0.46 18.97
C GLU A 58 1.04 1.94 18.55
N MET A 59 1.62 2.80 19.37
CA MET A 59 1.82 4.22 19.04
C MET A 59 2.72 4.39 17.81
N TYR A 60 3.82 3.64 17.74
CA TYR A 60 4.71 3.64 16.57
C TYR A 60 4.00 3.19 15.30
N SER A 61 3.23 2.12 15.38
CA SER A 61 2.44 1.60 14.25
C SER A 61 1.40 2.63 13.78
N LYS A 62 0.75 3.32 14.71
CA LYS A 62 -0.23 4.37 14.42
C LYS A 62 0.42 5.60 13.77
N ASP A 63 1.55 6.06 14.31
CA ASP A 63 2.31 7.19 13.74
C ASP A 63 2.82 6.85 12.32
N LEU A 64 3.38 5.65 12.13
CA LEU A 64 3.82 5.18 10.83
C LEU A 64 2.66 5.13 9.83
N SER A 65 1.51 4.61 10.25
CA SER A 65 0.30 4.55 9.42
C SER A 65 -0.15 5.96 9.00
N GLN A 66 -0.16 6.92 9.91
CA GLN A 66 -0.50 8.32 9.60
C GLN A 66 0.49 8.96 8.63
N LYS A 67 1.79 8.72 8.79
CA LYS A 67 2.84 9.21 7.86
C LYS A 67 2.67 8.61 6.46
N ILE A 68 2.38 7.31 6.37
CA ILE A 68 2.11 6.63 5.09
C ILE A 68 0.87 7.22 4.43
N GLN A 69 -0.23 7.38 5.16
CA GLN A 69 -1.46 7.98 4.63
C GLN A 69 -1.26 9.42 4.15
N SER A 70 -0.51 10.23 4.91
CA SER A 70 -0.15 11.59 4.51
C SER A 70 0.67 11.61 3.21
N CYS A 71 1.63 10.69 3.07
CA CYS A 71 2.40 10.53 1.84
C CYS A 71 1.49 10.18 0.64
N PHE A 72 0.55 9.26 0.82
CA PHE A 72 -0.40 8.88 -0.24
C PHE A 72 -1.31 10.05 -0.63
N ARG A 73 -1.90 10.77 0.35
CA ARG A 73 -2.71 11.97 0.08
C ARG A 73 -1.93 13.04 -0.67
N SER A 74 -0.66 13.25 -0.32
CA SER A 74 0.21 14.21 -1.02
C SER A 74 0.46 13.81 -2.47
N LYS A 75 0.62 12.52 -2.76
CA LYS A 75 0.75 12.00 -4.13
C LYS A 75 -0.55 12.14 -4.90
N GLU A 76 -1.68 11.80 -4.30
CA GLU A 76 -3.01 11.97 -4.90
C GLU A 76 -3.28 13.43 -5.25
N ALA A 77 -2.96 14.37 -4.35
CA ALA A 77 -3.11 15.81 -4.60
C ALA A 77 -2.26 16.31 -5.78
N ARG A 78 -1.13 15.64 -6.08
CA ARG A 78 -0.29 15.92 -7.25
C ARG A 78 -0.69 15.12 -8.49
N GLY A 79 -1.73 14.27 -8.41
CA GLY A 79 -2.14 13.39 -9.49
C GLY A 79 -1.17 12.23 -9.77
N GLU A 80 -0.21 11.97 -8.86
CA GLU A 80 0.76 10.90 -9.01
C GLU A 80 0.14 9.55 -8.66
N ILE A 81 0.37 8.55 -9.48
CA ILE A 81 -0.08 7.19 -9.23
C ILE A 81 0.98 6.39 -8.46
N TYR A 82 0.56 5.85 -7.33
CA TYR A 82 1.33 4.92 -6.48
C TYR A 82 0.82 3.47 -6.53
N THR A 83 -0.35 3.24 -7.14
CA THR A 83 -0.93 1.91 -7.34
C THR A 83 -0.39 1.26 -8.63
N PRO A 84 -0.56 -0.06 -8.80
CA PRO A 84 -0.27 -0.70 -10.07
C PRO A 84 -1.06 -0.04 -11.21
N VAL A 85 -0.37 0.31 -12.30
CA VAL A 85 -0.99 0.96 -13.46
C VAL A 85 -2.11 0.10 -14.02
N PRO A 86 -3.34 0.64 -14.20
CA PRO A 86 -4.45 -0.05 -14.84
C PRO A 86 -4.11 -0.42 -16.30
N PHE A 87 -4.69 -1.49 -16.79
CA PHE A 87 -4.53 -1.90 -18.19
C PHE A 87 -5.11 -0.82 -19.14
N GLY A 88 -4.45 -0.50 -20.22
CA GLY A 88 -4.86 0.60 -21.11
C GLY A 88 -4.22 1.96 -20.76
N TYR A 89 -3.45 2.00 -19.67
CA TYR A 89 -2.71 3.20 -19.25
C TYR A 89 -1.23 2.91 -19.08
N LYS A 90 -0.41 3.96 -19.18
CA LYS A 90 1.01 3.99 -18.83
C LYS A 90 1.32 5.21 -17.97
N LYS A 91 2.49 5.25 -17.36
CA LYS A 91 2.97 6.41 -16.58
C LYS A 91 3.81 7.31 -17.46
N ASP A 92 3.64 8.62 -17.28
CA ASP A 92 4.58 9.61 -17.77
C ASP A 92 5.82 9.73 -16.87
N GLN A 93 6.74 10.64 -17.20
CA GLN A 93 7.95 10.91 -16.41
C GLN A 93 7.65 11.45 -14.99
N LYS A 94 6.46 12.01 -14.77
CA LYS A 94 6.00 12.56 -13.49
C LYS A 94 5.10 11.59 -12.72
N ASN A 95 5.00 10.33 -13.15
CA ASN A 95 4.11 9.31 -12.59
C ASN A 95 2.61 9.60 -12.71
N HIS A 96 2.18 10.44 -13.65
CA HIS A 96 0.77 10.60 -13.97
C HIS A 96 0.32 9.50 -14.94
N LEU A 97 -0.99 9.18 -14.93
CA LEU A 97 -1.58 8.27 -15.91
C LEU A 97 -1.77 8.98 -17.25
N ILE A 98 -1.26 8.34 -18.28
CA ILE A 98 -1.56 8.69 -19.67
C ILE A 98 -2.07 7.44 -20.40
N LEU A 99 -2.83 7.62 -21.47
CA LEU A 99 -3.31 6.52 -22.30
C LEU A 99 -2.16 5.73 -22.91
N ASP A 100 -2.28 4.42 -22.92
CA ASP A 100 -1.40 3.51 -23.61
C ASP A 100 -2.03 3.16 -24.98
N GLU A 101 -1.63 3.87 -26.02
CA GLU A 101 -2.20 3.80 -27.37
C GLU A 101 -2.21 2.38 -27.98
N GLU A 102 -1.30 1.51 -27.53
CA GLU A 102 -1.22 0.14 -28.04
C GLU A 102 -2.35 -0.79 -27.51
N VAL A 103 -2.89 -0.48 -26.33
CA VAL A 103 -3.85 -1.36 -25.63
C VAL A 103 -5.09 -0.64 -25.10
N SER A 104 -5.19 0.69 -25.26
CA SER A 104 -6.36 1.47 -24.80
C SER A 104 -7.66 1.01 -25.48
N ASP A 105 -7.62 0.75 -26.79
CA ASP A 105 -8.79 0.32 -27.55
C ASP A 105 -9.32 -1.05 -27.10
N VAL A 106 -8.44 -1.90 -26.57
CA VAL A 106 -8.82 -3.20 -26.03
C VAL A 106 -9.73 -3.04 -24.81
N VAL A 107 -9.48 -2.03 -23.99
CA VAL A 107 -10.35 -1.75 -22.82
C VAL A 107 -11.76 -1.41 -23.31
N MET A 108 -11.90 -0.55 -24.31
CA MET A 108 -13.21 -0.21 -24.89
C MET A 108 -13.89 -1.43 -25.49
N GLN A 109 -13.14 -2.31 -26.19
CA GLN A 109 -13.68 -3.57 -26.71
C GLN A 109 -14.20 -4.49 -25.60
N ILE A 110 -13.49 -4.61 -24.47
CA ILE A 110 -13.93 -5.40 -23.31
C ILE A 110 -15.29 -4.90 -22.81
N PHE A 111 -15.43 -3.58 -22.61
CA PHE A 111 -16.71 -2.98 -22.16
C PHE A 111 -17.82 -3.19 -23.19
N PHE A 112 -17.54 -3.04 -24.48
CA PHE A 112 -18.50 -3.26 -25.56
C PHE A 112 -18.98 -4.72 -25.60
N TRP A 113 -18.09 -5.70 -25.53
CA TRP A 113 -18.46 -7.10 -25.51
C TRP A 113 -19.25 -7.48 -24.26
N LYS A 114 -18.91 -6.90 -23.11
CA LYS A 114 -19.68 -7.09 -21.89
C LYS A 114 -21.08 -6.52 -22.00
N LYS A 115 -21.23 -5.33 -22.59
CA LYS A 115 -22.53 -4.68 -22.85
C LYS A 115 -23.37 -5.49 -23.82
N SER A 116 -22.77 -6.19 -24.80
CA SER A 116 -23.47 -7.09 -25.72
C SER A 116 -23.84 -8.46 -25.11
N GLY A 117 -23.63 -8.65 -23.80
CA GLY A 117 -24.03 -9.86 -23.06
C GLY A 117 -22.99 -10.97 -23.03
N MET A 118 -21.77 -10.75 -23.57
CA MET A 118 -20.70 -11.75 -23.56
C MET A 118 -20.21 -12.02 -22.13
N LYS A 119 -19.96 -13.28 -21.79
CA LYS A 119 -19.43 -13.68 -20.48
C LYS A 119 -17.92 -13.43 -20.42
N GLU A 120 -17.40 -13.17 -19.20
CA GLU A 120 -15.98 -12.85 -18.96
C GLU A 120 -15.05 -13.94 -19.50
N TYR A 121 -15.47 -15.21 -19.43
CA TYR A 121 -14.71 -16.33 -19.98
C TYR A 121 -14.57 -16.24 -21.51
N GLU A 122 -15.65 -15.89 -22.22
CA GLU A 122 -15.65 -15.75 -23.67
C GLU A 122 -14.78 -14.58 -24.12
N ILE A 123 -14.85 -13.45 -23.39
CA ILE A 123 -14.02 -12.28 -23.61
C ILE A 123 -12.54 -12.65 -23.42
N ALA A 124 -12.20 -13.33 -22.33
CA ALA A 124 -10.82 -13.74 -22.04
C ALA A 124 -10.28 -14.70 -23.12
N LYS A 125 -11.09 -15.66 -23.59
CA LYS A 125 -10.73 -16.57 -24.67
C LYS A 125 -10.48 -15.82 -25.99
N LYS A 126 -11.31 -14.84 -26.31
CA LYS A 126 -11.19 -14.02 -27.51
C LYS A 126 -9.94 -13.17 -27.49
N LEU A 127 -9.64 -12.49 -26.36
CA LEU A 127 -8.42 -11.71 -26.17
C LEU A 127 -7.16 -12.56 -26.28
N SER A 128 -7.19 -13.78 -25.72
CA SER A 128 -6.08 -14.73 -25.84
C SER A 128 -5.85 -15.19 -27.29
N ALA A 129 -6.94 -15.46 -28.02
CA ALA A 129 -6.87 -15.87 -29.43
C ALA A 129 -6.31 -14.75 -30.33
N GLN A 130 -6.55 -13.50 -29.99
CA GLN A 130 -6.00 -12.31 -30.67
C GLN A 130 -4.55 -11.99 -30.29
N GLY A 131 -3.94 -12.76 -29.39
CA GLY A 131 -2.56 -12.51 -28.94
C GLY A 131 -2.37 -11.24 -28.11
N ILE A 132 -3.45 -10.66 -27.59
CA ILE A 132 -3.40 -9.41 -26.82
C ILE A 132 -2.67 -9.65 -25.48
N PRO A 133 -1.66 -8.82 -25.14
CA PRO A 133 -0.92 -8.98 -23.89
C PRO A 133 -1.84 -8.83 -22.69
N THR A 134 -1.66 -9.70 -21.69
CA THR A 134 -2.41 -9.57 -20.43
C THR A 134 -1.95 -8.33 -19.65
N PRO A 135 -2.74 -7.83 -18.68
CA PRO A 135 -2.34 -6.71 -17.83
C PRO A 135 -0.98 -6.92 -17.15
N PHE A 136 -0.66 -8.16 -16.80
CA PHE A 136 0.64 -8.52 -16.24
C PHE A 136 1.76 -8.41 -17.28
N THR A 137 1.58 -9.04 -18.45
CA THR A 137 2.54 -9.01 -19.55
C THR A 137 2.82 -7.57 -19.99
N ARG A 138 1.77 -6.74 -20.11
CA ARG A 138 1.93 -5.34 -20.50
C ARG A 138 2.75 -4.55 -19.49
N ARG A 139 2.52 -4.73 -18.19
CA ARG A 139 3.34 -4.09 -17.14
C ARG A 139 4.81 -4.53 -17.18
N CYS A 140 5.08 -5.78 -17.56
CA CYS A 140 6.45 -6.25 -17.79
C CYS A 140 7.09 -5.55 -18.99
N GLN A 141 6.38 -5.42 -20.11
CA GLN A 141 6.85 -4.73 -21.31
C GLN A 141 7.17 -3.25 -21.03
N LEU A 142 6.37 -2.59 -20.20
CA LEU A 142 6.57 -1.21 -19.77
C LEU A 142 7.65 -1.03 -18.69
N GLY A 143 8.31 -2.12 -18.28
CA GLY A 143 9.40 -2.06 -17.29
C GLY A 143 8.96 -1.84 -15.84
N TYR A 144 7.67 -1.97 -15.53
CA TYR A 144 7.14 -1.72 -14.17
C TYR A 144 7.37 -2.91 -13.20
N MET A 145 7.86 -4.04 -13.72
CA MET A 145 8.15 -5.23 -12.92
C MET A 145 9.58 -5.71 -13.15
N ARG A 146 10.33 -5.90 -12.07
CA ARG A 146 11.76 -6.24 -12.11
C ARG A 146 12.08 -7.71 -12.40
N ASN A 147 11.12 -8.62 -12.29
CA ASN A 147 11.39 -10.06 -12.34
C ASN A 147 10.47 -10.76 -13.35
N THR A 148 10.87 -10.70 -14.62
CA THR A 148 10.11 -11.29 -15.74
C THR A 148 10.55 -12.71 -16.12
N SER A 149 11.68 -13.19 -15.61
CA SER A 149 12.31 -14.44 -16.06
C SER A 149 11.60 -15.75 -15.65
N ARG A 150 10.59 -15.68 -14.78
CA ARG A 150 9.86 -16.87 -14.27
C ARG A 150 8.44 -17.01 -14.79
N VAL A 151 7.93 -16.08 -15.59
CA VAL A 151 6.54 -16.09 -15.99
C VAL A 151 6.43 -16.33 -17.50
N LYS A 152 6.05 -17.55 -17.89
CA LYS A 152 5.45 -17.78 -19.23
C LYS A 152 4.31 -16.78 -19.36
N ALA A 153 4.22 -16.07 -20.50
CA ALA A 153 3.17 -15.10 -20.74
C ALA A 153 1.80 -15.73 -20.42
N PRO A 154 1.11 -15.29 -19.35
CA PRO A 154 -0.13 -15.93 -18.95
C PRO A 154 -1.19 -15.61 -20.01
N ALA A 155 -2.05 -16.59 -20.32
CA ALA A 155 -3.25 -16.34 -21.11
C ALA A 155 -4.23 -15.44 -20.33
N TRP A 156 -5.09 -14.72 -21.03
CA TRP A 156 -6.18 -13.99 -20.41
C TRP A 156 -7.07 -14.93 -19.59
N GLN A 157 -7.40 -14.52 -18.39
CA GLN A 157 -8.30 -15.23 -17.48
C GLN A 157 -9.54 -14.38 -17.19
N PRO A 158 -10.69 -15.00 -16.90
CA PRO A 158 -11.91 -14.25 -16.54
C PRO A 158 -11.67 -13.22 -15.44
N ALA A 159 -10.86 -13.57 -14.43
CA ALA A 159 -10.53 -12.67 -13.34
C ALA A 159 -9.81 -11.38 -13.78
N PHE A 160 -9.05 -11.39 -14.88
CA PHE A 160 -8.44 -10.17 -15.41
C PHE A 160 -9.49 -9.29 -16.10
N VAL A 161 -10.45 -9.88 -16.79
CA VAL A 161 -11.57 -9.17 -17.40
C VAL A 161 -12.43 -8.51 -16.32
N THR A 162 -12.80 -9.26 -15.27
CA THR A 162 -13.55 -8.74 -14.12
C THR A 162 -12.84 -7.55 -13.48
N LYS A 163 -11.52 -7.66 -13.23
CA LYS A 163 -10.72 -6.56 -12.68
C LYS A 163 -10.70 -5.31 -13.56
N VAL A 164 -10.77 -5.45 -14.88
CA VAL A 164 -10.90 -4.31 -15.80
C VAL A 164 -12.30 -3.70 -15.67
N LEU A 165 -13.34 -4.50 -15.68
CA LEU A 165 -14.72 -4.02 -15.63
C LEU A 165 -15.10 -3.34 -14.30
N GLU A 166 -14.54 -3.80 -13.18
CA GLU A 166 -14.83 -3.29 -11.84
C GLU A 166 -13.94 -2.10 -11.42
N ASN A 167 -12.92 -1.77 -12.21
CA ASN A 167 -11.99 -0.72 -11.83
C ASN A 167 -12.59 0.67 -12.06
N PRO A 168 -12.79 1.49 -11.01
CA PRO A 168 -13.42 2.81 -11.12
C PRO A 168 -12.66 3.81 -12.00
N VAL A 169 -11.39 3.59 -12.27
CA VAL A 169 -10.58 4.46 -13.15
C VAL A 169 -11.18 4.54 -14.55
N TYR A 170 -11.79 3.47 -15.05
CA TYR A 170 -12.38 3.49 -16.39
C TYR A 170 -13.73 4.21 -16.47
N THR A 171 -14.48 4.31 -15.37
CA THR A 171 -15.73 5.07 -15.35
C THR A 171 -15.51 6.57 -15.47
N LEU A 172 -14.46 7.11 -14.85
CA LEU A 172 -14.07 8.52 -14.98
C LEU A 172 -13.51 8.83 -16.38
N SER A 173 -12.77 7.92 -16.97
CA SER A 173 -12.19 8.05 -18.33
C SER A 173 -13.25 8.04 -19.43
N LEU A 174 -14.30 7.23 -19.30
CA LEU A 174 -15.40 7.17 -20.26
C LEU A 174 -16.21 8.48 -20.33
N ILE A 175 -16.28 9.23 -19.23
CA ILE A 175 -16.93 10.56 -19.19
C ILE A 175 -16.11 11.59 -19.96
N HIS A 176 -14.76 11.52 -19.89
CA HIS A 176 -13.89 12.46 -20.62
C HIS A 176 -13.74 12.15 -22.13
N ILE A 177 -13.93 10.89 -22.55
CA ILE A 177 -13.90 10.51 -23.97
C ILE A 177 -15.17 10.92 -24.70
N SER A 178 -16.30 11.11 -23.99
CA SER A 178 -17.58 11.51 -24.56
C SER A 178 -17.76 13.03 -24.76
N GLU A 179 -16.87 13.86 -24.24
CA GLU A 179 -16.86 15.30 -24.54
C GLU A 179 -15.92 15.58 -25.72
N PRO A 180 -16.46 15.94 -26.91
CA PRO A 180 -15.62 16.46 -27.98
C PRO A 180 -15.02 17.77 -27.51
N THR A 181 -13.70 17.86 -27.47
CA THR A 181 -12.95 19.11 -27.29
C THR A 181 -13.49 20.16 -28.27
N ARG A 182 -14.32 21.06 -27.76
CA ARG A 182 -14.63 22.30 -28.48
C ARG A 182 -13.38 23.19 -28.44
N HIS A 183 -12.72 23.27 -29.57
CA HIS A 183 -11.78 24.34 -29.87
C HIS A 183 -12.54 25.64 -30.16
#